data_7b05aee944de0ded37af7bcedf8229d8
#
_entry.id   7b05aee944de0ded37af7bcedf8229d8
#
_cell.length_a   1.000
_cell.length_b   1.000
_cell.length_c   1.000
_cell.angle_alpha   90.00
_cell.angle_beta   90.00
_cell.angle_gamma   90.00
#
_symmetry.space_group_name_H-M   'P 1'
#
loop_
_entity.id
_entity.type
_entity.pdbx_description
1 polymer ?
#
loop_
_entity_poly.entity_id
_entity_poly.type
_entity_poly.pdbx_seq_one_letter_code
_entity_poly.pdbx_strand_id
1 'polypeptide(L)'
;MGKFLSAFQNSIWNFLLMILLLGTHIYFTVKLKFIQKRIPEGIVLSFSNKNQGEGGISPYASLATALAATIGTGNIIGISTAIAIGGPGAVFWCWITGIFGIATCYAECFLAVRYRVKKENGTYAGGAMYVLERVLHKRKTALFFALLTVAASFGIGSSVQSHAIGAAVTEKIAKVCTFLVPVMSFLYLGGCFFLIFKNAAVVPKAVAVIVQTAFTSKSVTGGIAGTAVMTGIRVGISKGLFTNEAGMGSIAMSAADAKTTSPVKQGIISMTGVFWDTVVMCAVTGITIVSSMLKNPESYRNIKSDQLCFKAFSFMPAGEWILLISLVLFAFATIIGWSYYGECAAGYLFGEKGIEIYQLIFIVTVYLGAVMSLETVWGIADIFNSLMAVPNILSLLLLRKVIIRETVSDRKKNAPESKRLL
;
A
#
# COMPACT_ATOMS: atom_id res chain seq x y z
N MET A 1 -22.35 18.01 1.28
CA MET A 1 -20.95 17.65 1.56
C MET A 1 -20.46 16.53 0.65
N GLY A 2 -21.18 15.40 0.48
CA GLY A 2 -20.74 14.28 -0.37
C GLY A 2 -20.51 14.64 -1.85
N LYS A 3 -21.39 15.40 -2.49
CA LYS A 3 -21.21 15.84 -3.90
C LYS A 3 -19.97 16.74 -4.10
N PHE A 4 -19.63 17.57 -3.12
CA PHE A 4 -18.43 18.42 -3.19
C PHE A 4 -17.16 17.57 -3.00
N LEU A 5 -17.16 16.67 -2.02
CA LEU A 5 -16.06 15.72 -1.79
C LEU A 5 -15.82 14.82 -3.01
N SER A 6 -16.87 14.27 -3.61
CA SER A 6 -16.73 13.44 -4.81
C SER A 6 -16.25 14.22 -6.04
N ALA A 7 -16.70 15.46 -6.23
CA ALA A 7 -16.21 16.33 -7.30
C ALA A 7 -14.74 16.71 -7.08
N PHE A 8 -14.33 17.02 -5.86
CA PHE A 8 -12.98 17.37 -5.50
C PHE A 8 -12.04 16.16 -5.59
N GLN A 9 -12.46 14.98 -5.10
CA GLN A 9 -11.77 13.71 -5.27
C GLN A 9 -11.57 13.36 -6.75
N ASN A 10 -12.62 13.52 -7.55
CA ASN A 10 -12.55 13.33 -9.00
C ASN A 10 -11.59 14.32 -9.68
N SER A 11 -11.43 15.53 -9.15
CA SER A 11 -10.47 16.51 -9.66
C SER A 11 -9.04 16.23 -9.27
N ILE A 12 -8.79 15.70 -8.07
CA ILE A 12 -7.43 15.35 -7.59
C ILE A 12 -6.93 14.06 -8.26
N TRP A 13 -7.76 13.01 -8.32
CA TRP A 13 -7.47 11.80 -9.10
C TRP A 13 -7.64 12.02 -10.60
N ASN A 14 -7.29 13.24 -11.04
CA ASN A 14 -7.22 13.63 -12.42
C ASN A 14 -6.16 12.80 -13.15
N PHE A 15 -6.31 12.75 -14.45
CA PHE A 15 -5.37 12.18 -15.38
C PHE A 15 -3.90 12.62 -15.10
N LEU A 16 -3.71 13.85 -14.63
CA LEU A 16 -2.39 14.41 -14.31
C LEU A 16 -1.68 13.69 -13.16
N LEU A 17 -2.35 13.44 -12.02
CA LEU A 17 -1.76 12.75 -10.88
C LEU A 17 -1.48 11.27 -11.21
N MET A 18 -2.39 10.62 -11.92
CA MET A 18 -2.18 9.24 -12.37
C MET A 18 -0.98 9.13 -13.31
N ILE A 19 -0.82 10.09 -14.26
CA ILE A 19 0.36 10.13 -15.14
C ILE A 19 1.62 10.38 -14.33
N LEU A 20 1.59 11.29 -13.37
CA LEU A 20 2.74 11.61 -12.53
C LEU A 20 3.19 10.38 -11.73
N LEU A 21 2.27 9.68 -11.08
CA LEU A 21 2.56 8.48 -10.30
C LEU A 21 3.01 7.33 -11.19
N LEU A 22 2.20 6.94 -12.16
CA LEU A 22 2.52 5.82 -13.04
C LEU A 22 3.77 6.10 -13.89
N GLY A 23 3.92 7.33 -14.37
CA GLY A 23 5.12 7.78 -15.08
C GLY A 23 6.37 7.66 -14.22
N THR A 24 6.29 8.04 -12.94
CA THR A 24 7.39 7.88 -11.97
C THR A 24 7.69 6.40 -11.72
N HIS A 25 6.67 5.55 -11.60
CA HIS A 25 6.83 4.10 -11.42
C HIS A 25 7.55 3.46 -12.60
N ILE A 26 7.13 3.79 -13.82
CA ILE A 26 7.77 3.32 -15.05
C ILE A 26 9.19 3.86 -15.16
N TYR A 27 9.40 5.15 -14.88
CA TYR A 27 10.71 5.79 -14.92
C TYR A 27 11.72 5.04 -14.02
N PHE A 28 11.38 4.82 -12.73
CA PHE A 28 12.27 4.10 -11.83
C PHE A 28 12.44 2.63 -12.22
N THR A 29 11.39 1.96 -12.69
CA THR A 29 11.50 0.59 -13.20
C THR A 29 12.56 0.49 -14.30
N VAL A 30 12.51 1.36 -15.30
CA VAL A 30 13.45 1.37 -16.43
C VAL A 30 14.85 1.79 -15.98
N LYS A 31 14.98 2.89 -15.25
CA LYS A 31 16.28 3.42 -14.81
C LYS A 31 16.99 2.54 -13.79
N LEU A 32 16.25 1.82 -12.96
CA LEU A 32 16.77 0.81 -12.04
C LEU A 32 16.89 -0.59 -12.68
N LYS A 33 16.78 -0.69 -14.02
CA LYS A 33 16.93 -1.94 -14.78
C LYS A 33 16.06 -3.07 -14.21
N PHE A 34 14.77 -2.80 -14.03
CA PHE A 34 13.79 -3.74 -13.49
C PHE A 34 14.21 -4.27 -12.11
N ILE A 35 14.29 -3.39 -11.12
CA ILE A 35 14.66 -3.73 -9.73
C ILE A 35 13.76 -4.83 -9.15
N GLN A 36 12.55 -5.01 -9.67
CA GLN A 36 11.60 -6.07 -9.34
C GLN A 36 12.22 -7.47 -9.42
N LYS A 37 13.22 -7.68 -10.28
CA LYS A 37 13.96 -8.95 -10.37
C LYS A 37 14.70 -9.32 -9.08
N ARG A 38 14.87 -8.35 -8.16
CA ARG A 38 15.48 -8.57 -6.83
C ARG A 38 14.45 -8.88 -5.73
N ILE A 39 13.17 -9.08 -6.04
CA ILE A 39 12.15 -9.47 -5.06
C ILE A 39 12.52 -10.75 -4.30
N PRO A 40 12.97 -11.84 -4.95
CA PRO A 40 13.38 -13.04 -4.22
C PRO A 40 14.51 -12.76 -3.22
N GLU A 41 15.47 -11.92 -3.58
CA GLU A 41 16.54 -11.45 -2.68
C GLU A 41 15.94 -10.67 -1.48
N GLY A 42 15.00 -9.78 -1.73
CA GLY A 42 14.31 -9.00 -0.69
C GLY A 42 13.57 -9.89 0.30
N ILE A 43 12.89 -10.92 -0.18
CA ILE A 43 12.20 -11.91 0.64
C ILE A 43 13.21 -12.65 1.54
N VAL A 44 14.29 -13.14 0.99
CA VAL A 44 15.34 -13.85 1.76
C VAL A 44 15.98 -12.91 2.80
N LEU A 45 16.28 -11.67 2.42
CA LEU A 45 16.89 -10.69 3.31
C LEU A 45 15.95 -10.29 4.45
N SER A 46 14.65 -10.27 4.25
CA SER A 46 13.67 -9.91 5.29
C SER A 46 13.69 -10.91 6.46
N PHE A 47 13.94 -12.18 6.20
CA PHE A 47 14.04 -13.22 7.22
C PHE A 47 15.48 -13.43 7.76
N SER A 48 16.46 -12.72 7.24
CA SER A 48 17.84 -12.86 7.66
C SER A 48 18.08 -12.18 9.01
N ASN A 49 18.47 -12.97 10.03
CA ASN A 49 18.82 -12.48 11.37
C ASN A 49 20.18 -11.76 11.43
N LYS A 50 20.88 -11.57 10.32
CA LYS A 50 22.12 -10.81 10.27
C LYS A 50 21.83 -9.30 10.37
N ASN A 51 21.30 -8.89 11.51
CA ASN A 51 21.06 -7.51 11.88
C ASN A 51 22.41 -6.79 12.09
N GLN A 52 23.00 -6.32 11.03
CA GLN A 52 24.22 -5.51 11.06
C GLN A 52 23.80 -4.05 10.80
N GLY A 53 23.71 -3.25 11.85
CA GLY A 53 23.47 -1.83 11.72
C GLY A 53 22.72 -1.23 12.90
N GLU A 54 22.72 0.10 12.93
CA GLU A 54 21.98 0.89 13.91
C GLU A 54 20.53 1.07 13.42
N GLY A 55 19.58 1.06 14.35
CA GLY A 55 18.14 1.26 14.12
C GLY A 55 17.34 0.75 15.31
N GLY A 56 16.06 1.13 15.39
CA GLY A 56 15.16 0.72 16.46
C GLY A 56 14.55 -0.66 16.24
N ILE A 57 14.20 -1.01 15.00
CA ILE A 57 13.45 -2.22 14.66
C ILE A 57 14.18 -3.11 13.64
N SER A 58 13.91 -4.42 13.65
CA SER A 58 14.49 -5.32 12.65
C SER A 58 13.98 -5.01 11.23
N PRO A 59 14.72 -5.37 10.17
CA PRO A 59 14.24 -5.20 8.79
C PRO A 59 12.89 -5.87 8.52
N TYR A 60 12.66 -7.06 9.10
CA TYR A 60 11.39 -7.76 9.02
C TYR A 60 10.27 -7.00 9.76
N ALA A 61 10.55 -6.46 10.95
CA ALA A 61 9.57 -5.67 11.69
C ALA A 61 9.19 -4.39 10.94
N SER A 62 10.16 -3.72 10.29
CA SER A 62 9.90 -2.58 9.41
C SER A 62 9.00 -2.96 8.22
N LEU A 63 9.27 -4.08 7.56
CA LEU A 63 8.42 -4.61 6.49
C LEU A 63 7.02 -4.97 7.00
N ALA A 64 6.93 -5.63 8.16
CA ALA A 64 5.64 -6.00 8.76
C ALA A 64 4.81 -4.77 9.16
N THR A 65 5.45 -3.71 9.66
CA THR A 65 4.76 -2.43 9.95
C THR A 65 4.25 -1.79 8.65
N ALA A 66 5.04 -1.81 7.59
CA ALA A 66 4.60 -1.33 6.28
C ALA A 66 3.41 -2.16 5.74
N LEU A 67 3.51 -3.49 5.80
CA LEU A 67 2.42 -4.39 5.39
C LEU A 67 1.16 -4.24 6.26
N ALA A 68 1.30 -3.97 7.55
CA ALA A 68 0.17 -3.69 8.43
C ALA A 68 -0.61 -2.44 7.97
N ALA A 69 0.09 -1.40 7.52
CA ALA A 69 -0.53 -0.20 7.00
C ALA A 69 -1.20 -0.42 5.63
N THR A 70 -0.54 -1.15 4.72
CA THR A 70 -0.99 -1.32 3.33
C THR A 70 -1.97 -2.47 3.15
N ILE A 71 -1.72 -3.66 3.73
CA ILE A 71 -2.66 -4.80 3.68
C ILE A 71 -3.84 -4.52 4.60
N GLY A 72 -4.89 -3.99 4.02
CA GLY A 72 -6.06 -3.52 4.75
C GLY A 72 -7.37 -3.84 4.03
N THR A 73 -8.40 -3.10 4.43
CA THR A 73 -9.72 -3.19 3.79
C THR A 73 -9.70 -2.84 2.30
N GLY A 74 -8.67 -2.11 1.84
CA GLY A 74 -8.43 -1.79 0.43
C GLY A 74 -8.29 -3.03 -0.45
N ASN A 75 -7.60 -4.07 0.03
CA ASN A 75 -7.40 -5.32 -0.71
C ASN A 75 -8.68 -6.15 -0.87
N ILE A 76 -9.67 -5.96 -0.02
CA ILE A 76 -10.95 -6.66 -0.02
C ILE A 76 -12.06 -5.79 -0.61
N ILE A 77 -12.40 -4.71 0.09
CA ILE A 77 -13.49 -3.79 -0.29
C ILE A 77 -13.08 -2.93 -1.48
N GLY A 78 -11.82 -2.46 -1.52
CA GLY A 78 -11.31 -1.66 -2.62
C GLY A 78 -11.32 -2.42 -3.95
N ILE A 79 -10.91 -3.69 -3.97
CA ILE A 79 -10.95 -4.54 -5.16
C ILE A 79 -12.39 -4.89 -5.53
N SER A 80 -13.27 -5.18 -4.56
CA SER A 80 -14.70 -5.36 -4.81
C SER A 80 -15.30 -4.14 -5.51
N THR A 81 -15.04 -2.95 -4.98
CA THR A 81 -15.50 -1.67 -5.55
C THR A 81 -14.89 -1.42 -6.93
N ALA A 82 -13.61 -1.75 -7.13
CA ALA A 82 -12.95 -1.62 -8.43
C ALA A 82 -13.64 -2.48 -9.50
N ILE A 83 -13.95 -3.74 -9.17
CA ILE A 83 -14.67 -4.65 -10.08
C ILE A 83 -16.08 -4.15 -10.35
N ALA A 84 -16.80 -3.69 -9.34
CA ALA A 84 -18.18 -3.22 -9.48
C ALA A 84 -18.30 -1.98 -10.37
N ILE A 85 -17.39 -1.00 -10.22
CA ILE A 85 -17.42 0.28 -10.93
C ILE A 85 -16.67 0.19 -12.27
N GLY A 86 -15.47 -0.40 -12.25
CA GLY A 86 -14.54 -0.45 -13.38
C GLY A 86 -14.59 -1.74 -14.19
N GLY A 87 -15.42 -2.71 -13.76
CA GLY A 87 -15.45 -4.05 -14.35
C GLY A 87 -14.24 -4.91 -13.97
N PRO A 88 -14.20 -6.18 -14.38
CA PRO A 88 -13.09 -7.09 -14.09
C PRO A 88 -11.71 -6.56 -14.56
N GLY A 89 -11.67 -5.79 -15.63
CA GLY A 89 -10.45 -5.18 -16.16
C GLY A 89 -9.76 -4.20 -15.20
N ALA A 90 -10.48 -3.64 -14.23
CA ALA A 90 -9.88 -2.79 -13.21
C ALA A 90 -8.83 -3.53 -12.35
N VAL A 91 -8.98 -4.85 -12.18
CA VAL A 91 -8.00 -5.71 -11.48
C VAL A 91 -6.67 -5.71 -12.22
N PHE A 92 -6.69 -5.82 -13.55
CA PHE A 92 -5.47 -5.75 -14.37
C PHE A 92 -4.72 -4.43 -14.16
N TRP A 93 -5.41 -3.29 -14.18
CA TRP A 93 -4.78 -1.99 -13.98
C TRP A 93 -4.28 -1.79 -12.55
N CYS A 94 -4.94 -2.38 -11.57
CA CYS A 94 -4.43 -2.47 -10.20
C CYS A 94 -3.09 -3.25 -10.16
N TRP A 95 -2.96 -4.39 -10.85
CA TRP A 95 -1.69 -5.14 -10.95
C TRP A 95 -0.57 -4.31 -11.59
N ILE A 96 -0.88 -3.58 -12.65
CA ILE A 96 0.09 -2.71 -13.32
C ILE A 96 0.67 -1.69 -12.33
N THR A 97 -0.15 -1.06 -11.50
CA THR A 97 0.35 -0.12 -10.49
C THR A 97 1.26 -0.79 -9.47
N GLY A 98 0.91 -2.00 -9.03
CA GLY A 98 1.74 -2.77 -8.10
C GLY A 98 3.08 -3.15 -8.72
N ILE A 99 3.07 -3.75 -9.91
CA ILE A 99 4.29 -4.21 -10.59
C ILE A 99 5.28 -3.05 -10.79
N PHE A 100 4.83 -1.91 -11.28
CA PHE A 100 5.70 -0.75 -11.50
C PHE A 100 5.95 0.04 -10.21
N GLY A 101 4.99 0.08 -9.29
CA GLY A 101 5.09 0.75 -7.98
C GLY A 101 6.20 0.20 -7.09
N ILE A 102 6.55 -1.10 -7.23
CA ILE A 102 7.67 -1.74 -6.55
C ILE A 102 8.96 -0.91 -6.68
N ALA A 103 9.26 -0.39 -7.87
CA ALA A 103 10.48 0.39 -8.10
C ALA A 103 10.45 1.76 -7.40
N THR A 104 9.28 2.37 -7.27
CA THR A 104 9.12 3.64 -6.56
C THR A 104 9.19 3.42 -5.05
N CYS A 105 8.56 2.40 -4.52
CA CYS A 105 8.68 2.02 -3.12
C CYS A 105 10.15 1.74 -2.74
N TYR A 106 10.89 1.02 -3.59
CA TYR A 106 12.34 0.89 -3.42
C TYR A 106 13.03 2.25 -3.29
N ALA A 107 12.75 3.19 -4.18
CA ALA A 107 13.37 4.50 -4.23
C ALA A 107 13.06 5.35 -2.98
N GLU A 108 11.80 5.31 -2.50
CA GLU A 108 11.36 5.98 -1.27
C GLU A 108 12.12 5.47 -0.05
N CYS A 109 12.09 4.15 0.14
CA CYS A 109 12.74 3.51 1.28
C CYS A 109 14.26 3.65 1.24
N PHE A 110 14.85 3.63 0.04
CA PHE A 110 16.27 3.92 -0.15
C PHE A 110 16.62 5.33 0.34
N LEU A 111 15.89 6.37 -0.08
CA LEU A 111 16.15 7.75 0.36
C LEU A 111 15.90 7.94 1.85
N ALA A 112 14.86 7.31 2.39
CA ALA A 112 14.54 7.40 3.81
C ALA A 112 15.67 6.85 4.69
N VAL A 113 16.27 5.73 4.32
CA VAL A 113 17.40 5.15 5.05
C VAL A 113 18.70 5.94 4.78
N ARG A 114 18.91 6.39 3.55
CA ARG A 114 20.13 7.12 3.15
C ARG A 114 20.28 8.45 3.88
N TYR A 115 19.17 9.11 4.19
CA TYR A 115 19.12 10.44 4.78
C TYR A 115 18.38 10.47 6.13
N ARG A 116 18.32 9.32 6.80
CA ARG A 116 17.71 9.23 8.13
C ARG A 116 18.51 10.00 9.19
N VAL A 117 17.84 10.37 10.25
CA VAL A 117 18.37 11.16 11.35
C VAL A 117 18.31 10.34 12.63
N LYS A 118 19.40 10.31 13.38
CA LYS A 118 19.42 9.71 14.71
C LYS A 118 18.74 10.64 15.71
N LYS A 119 17.77 10.12 16.45
CA LYS A 119 17.10 10.82 17.56
C LYS A 119 17.90 10.66 18.84
N GLU A 120 17.61 11.49 19.84
CA GLU A 120 18.26 11.44 21.17
C GLU A 120 18.07 10.10 21.87
N ASN A 121 16.93 9.45 21.67
CA ASN A 121 16.61 8.12 22.22
C ASN A 121 17.30 6.94 21.47
N GLY A 122 18.18 7.23 20.51
CA GLY A 122 18.93 6.24 19.74
C GLY A 122 18.17 5.62 18.56
N THR A 123 16.88 5.88 18.38
CA THR A 123 16.11 5.47 17.21
C THR A 123 16.40 6.36 16.00
N TYR A 124 15.95 5.95 14.81
CA TYR A 124 16.13 6.72 13.59
C TYR A 124 14.80 7.24 13.06
N ALA A 125 14.80 8.46 12.56
CA ALA A 125 13.67 9.05 11.87
C ALA A 125 14.07 9.41 10.43
N GLY A 126 13.12 9.27 9.50
CA GLY A 126 13.34 9.58 8.09
C GLY A 126 12.02 9.64 7.34
N GLY A 127 12.11 9.61 6.02
CA GLY A 127 10.97 9.77 5.12
C GLY A 127 11.05 11.08 4.35
N ALA A 128 10.02 11.34 3.53
CA ALA A 128 10.04 12.47 2.58
C ALA A 128 10.24 13.82 3.26
N MET A 129 9.67 14.06 4.47
CA MET A 129 9.83 15.32 5.18
C MET A 129 11.30 15.62 5.51
N TYR A 130 12.06 14.65 5.99
CA TYR A 130 13.49 14.83 6.30
C TYR A 130 14.33 15.03 5.04
N VAL A 131 14.03 14.31 3.96
CA VAL A 131 14.71 14.47 2.67
C VAL A 131 14.45 15.85 2.08
N LEU A 132 13.20 16.31 2.09
CA LEU A 132 12.79 17.62 1.58
C LEU A 132 13.46 18.77 2.36
N GLU A 133 13.50 18.68 3.71
CA GLU A 133 14.06 19.75 4.52
C GLU A 133 15.58 19.75 4.50
N ARG A 134 16.23 18.61 4.81
CA ARG A 134 17.67 18.57 5.08
C ARG A 134 18.53 18.41 3.84
N VAL A 135 18.01 17.78 2.80
CA VAL A 135 18.78 17.52 1.58
C VAL A 135 18.40 18.48 0.48
N LEU A 136 17.11 18.75 0.31
CA LEU A 136 16.62 19.64 -0.74
C LEU A 136 16.39 21.08 -0.27
N HIS A 137 16.55 21.35 1.02
CA HIS A 137 16.34 22.66 1.65
C HIS A 137 14.96 23.28 1.37
N LYS A 138 13.92 22.41 1.23
CA LYS A 138 12.53 22.79 0.95
C LYS A 138 11.65 22.62 2.19
N ARG A 139 11.95 23.39 3.26
CA ARG A 139 11.25 23.28 4.55
C ARG A 139 9.73 23.45 4.45
N LYS A 140 9.25 24.40 3.66
CA LYS A 140 7.80 24.61 3.49
C LYS A 140 7.10 23.36 2.88
N THR A 141 7.72 22.73 1.90
CA THR A 141 7.22 21.50 1.27
C THR A 141 7.29 20.30 2.24
N ALA A 142 8.33 20.25 3.08
CA ALA A 142 8.47 19.23 4.12
C ALA A 142 7.36 19.33 5.18
N LEU A 143 7.11 20.56 5.68
CA LEU A 143 6.01 20.82 6.62
C LEU A 143 4.65 20.47 6.01
N PHE A 144 4.42 20.84 4.75
CA PHE A 144 3.20 20.51 4.03
C PHE A 144 3.00 18.99 3.91
N PHE A 145 4.05 18.25 3.53
CA PHE A 145 4.00 16.78 3.50
C PHE A 145 3.66 16.18 4.86
N ALA A 146 4.30 16.63 5.93
CA ALA A 146 4.07 16.12 7.28
C ALA A 146 2.64 16.42 7.78
N LEU A 147 2.11 17.63 7.51
CA LEU A 147 0.72 17.97 7.81
C LEU A 147 -0.27 17.08 7.05
N LEU A 148 -0.02 16.81 5.78
CA LEU A 148 -0.84 15.91 4.98
C LEU A 148 -0.78 14.48 5.53
N THR A 149 0.38 14.02 6.01
CA THR A 149 0.54 12.69 6.61
C THR A 149 -0.29 12.55 7.88
N VAL A 150 -0.25 13.56 8.77
CA VAL A 150 -1.11 13.59 9.98
C VAL A 150 -2.59 13.57 9.59
N ALA A 151 -3.01 14.38 8.62
CA ALA A 151 -4.38 14.41 8.16
C ALA A 151 -4.82 13.09 7.49
N ALA A 152 -3.94 12.47 6.69
CA ALA A 152 -4.19 11.17 6.07
C ALA A 152 -4.34 10.06 7.11
N SER A 153 -3.53 10.07 8.18
CA SER A 153 -3.62 9.09 9.25
C SER A 153 -4.97 9.15 9.97
N PHE A 154 -5.52 10.34 10.17
CA PHE A 154 -6.88 10.51 10.69
C PHE A 154 -7.96 9.99 9.74
N GLY A 155 -7.76 10.06 8.41
CA GLY A 155 -8.69 9.55 7.42
C GLY A 155 -8.66 8.02 7.30
N ILE A 156 -7.50 7.42 7.08
CA ILE A 156 -7.35 5.99 6.79
C ILE A 156 -7.39 5.15 8.07
N GLY A 157 -6.70 5.60 9.12
CA GLY A 157 -6.60 4.87 10.38
C GLY A 157 -7.90 4.87 11.18
N SER A 158 -8.75 5.89 11.02
CA SER A 158 -9.89 6.10 11.91
C SER A 158 -11.18 5.42 11.47
N SER A 159 -11.36 5.20 10.16
CA SER A 159 -12.71 5.06 9.62
C SER A 159 -13.29 3.67 9.56
N VAL A 160 -12.55 2.66 9.87
CA VAL A 160 -13.05 1.29 9.76
C VAL A 160 -13.08 0.57 11.10
N GLN A 161 -12.48 1.13 12.15
CA GLN A 161 -12.34 0.38 13.39
C GLN A 161 -12.16 1.22 14.64
N SER A 162 -13.17 1.20 15.43
CA SER A 162 -13.14 1.54 16.85
C SER A 162 -12.57 0.37 17.65
N HIS A 163 -11.60 0.56 18.42
CA HIS A 163 -11.33 0.20 19.81
C HIS A 163 -9.85 -0.01 20.09
N ALA A 164 -9.42 0.76 21.07
CA ALA A 164 -8.34 0.48 22.00
C ALA A 164 -6.97 0.15 21.43
N ILE A 165 -6.10 1.15 21.28
CA ILE A 165 -4.76 1.00 21.88
C ILE A 165 -4.19 2.41 22.06
N GLY A 166 -4.30 2.91 23.29
CA GLY A 166 -3.47 4.00 23.74
C GLY A 166 -2.03 3.57 23.92
N ALA A 167 -1.13 4.49 23.66
CA ALA A 167 0.25 4.55 24.16
C ALA A 167 0.98 3.21 24.30
N ALA A 168 1.39 2.59 23.20
CA ALA A 168 2.37 1.52 23.24
C ALA A 168 3.47 1.79 22.21
N VAL A 169 4.51 2.44 22.69
CA VAL A 169 5.89 2.48 22.17
C VAL A 169 6.12 1.77 20.83
N THR A 170 6.70 2.45 19.87
CA THR A 170 7.06 2.03 18.51
C THR A 170 7.58 0.58 18.39
N GLU A 171 8.40 0.11 19.33
CA GLU A 171 8.91 -1.25 19.36
C GLU A 171 7.81 -2.30 19.60
N LYS A 172 6.80 -1.99 20.41
CA LYS A 172 5.67 -2.89 20.67
C LYS A 172 4.75 -2.98 19.46
N ILE A 173 4.50 -1.87 18.76
CA ILE A 173 3.73 -1.84 17.51
C ILE A 173 4.39 -2.75 16.46
N ALA A 174 5.68 -2.60 16.23
CA ALA A 174 6.40 -3.43 15.29
C ALA A 174 6.33 -4.93 15.64
N LYS A 175 6.43 -5.29 16.94
CA LYS A 175 6.25 -6.67 17.41
C LYS A 175 4.83 -7.22 17.16
N VAL A 176 3.81 -6.42 17.40
CA VAL A 176 2.42 -6.81 17.11
C VAL A 176 2.24 -7.04 15.62
N CYS A 177 2.74 -6.14 14.76
CA CYS A 177 2.66 -6.29 13.31
C CYS A 177 3.39 -7.54 12.80
N THR A 178 4.55 -7.92 13.38
CA THR A 178 5.30 -9.13 12.97
C THR A 178 4.51 -10.42 13.17
N PHE A 179 3.59 -10.47 14.11
CA PHE A 179 2.71 -11.61 14.35
C PHE A 179 1.38 -11.48 13.60
N LEU A 180 0.78 -10.30 13.65
CA LEU A 180 -0.57 -10.07 13.12
C LEU A 180 -0.62 -10.21 11.60
N VAL A 181 0.36 -9.63 10.88
CA VAL A 181 0.38 -9.62 9.41
C VAL A 181 0.43 -11.03 8.80
N PRO A 182 1.32 -11.94 9.21
CA PRO A 182 1.27 -13.31 8.72
C PRO A 182 -0.06 -14.01 9.02
N VAL A 183 -0.56 -13.92 10.25
CA VAL A 183 -1.81 -14.60 10.66
C VAL A 183 -2.99 -14.14 9.81
N MET A 184 -3.20 -12.82 9.69
CA MET A 184 -4.30 -12.29 8.90
C MET A 184 -4.17 -12.62 7.41
N SER A 185 -2.94 -12.58 6.87
CA SER A 185 -2.67 -12.91 5.47
C SER A 185 -2.93 -14.38 5.16
N PHE A 186 -2.47 -15.29 6.02
CA PHE A 186 -2.71 -16.72 5.85
C PHE A 186 -4.20 -17.07 5.95
N LEU A 187 -4.93 -16.48 6.89
CA LEU A 187 -6.36 -16.70 7.04
C LEU A 187 -7.12 -16.28 5.78
N TYR A 188 -6.87 -15.07 5.30
CA TYR A 188 -7.54 -14.53 4.12
C TYR A 188 -7.15 -15.25 2.83
N LEU A 189 -5.85 -15.40 2.57
CA LEU A 189 -5.36 -16.09 1.38
C LEU A 189 -5.79 -17.56 1.37
N GLY A 190 -5.82 -18.23 2.52
CA GLY A 190 -6.32 -19.59 2.65
C GLY A 190 -7.77 -19.72 2.18
N GLY A 191 -8.64 -18.78 2.59
CA GLY A 191 -10.03 -18.71 2.10
C GLY A 191 -10.12 -18.44 0.60
N CYS A 192 -9.33 -17.49 0.09
CA CYS A 192 -9.28 -17.21 -1.34
C CYS A 192 -8.77 -18.40 -2.15
N PHE A 193 -7.69 -19.05 -1.74
CA PHE A 193 -7.18 -20.24 -2.44
C PHE A 193 -8.17 -21.39 -2.41
N PHE A 194 -8.87 -21.63 -1.30
CA PHE A 194 -9.95 -22.61 -1.26
C PHE A 194 -11.00 -22.34 -2.33
N LEU A 195 -11.45 -21.08 -2.47
CA LEU A 195 -12.43 -20.69 -3.49
C LEU A 195 -11.86 -20.81 -4.92
N ILE A 196 -10.61 -20.43 -5.14
CA ILE A 196 -9.92 -20.59 -6.42
C ILE A 196 -9.84 -22.07 -6.80
N PHE A 197 -9.46 -22.96 -5.89
CA PHE A 197 -9.46 -24.41 -6.15
C PHE A 197 -10.85 -24.96 -6.42
N LYS A 198 -11.86 -24.55 -5.65
CA LYS A 198 -13.27 -24.91 -5.87
C LYS A 198 -13.79 -24.46 -7.25
N ASN A 199 -13.24 -23.37 -7.77
CA ASN A 199 -13.60 -22.78 -9.06
C ASN A 199 -12.53 -23.04 -10.15
N ALA A 200 -11.61 -23.99 -9.95
CA ALA A 200 -10.44 -24.20 -10.81
C ALA A 200 -10.76 -24.27 -12.31
N ALA A 201 -11.85 -24.93 -12.68
CA ALA A 201 -12.30 -25.03 -14.09
C ALA A 201 -12.63 -23.67 -14.73
N VAL A 202 -12.99 -22.66 -13.92
CA VAL A 202 -13.41 -21.32 -14.40
C VAL A 202 -12.28 -20.30 -14.24
N VAL A 203 -11.25 -20.58 -13.45
CA VAL A 203 -10.13 -19.66 -13.19
C VAL A 203 -9.42 -19.21 -14.48
N PRO A 204 -9.07 -20.08 -15.44
CA PRO A 204 -8.45 -19.62 -16.70
C PRO A 204 -9.32 -18.62 -17.44
N LYS A 205 -10.64 -18.86 -17.47
CA LYS A 205 -11.62 -17.93 -18.06
C LYS A 205 -11.68 -16.61 -17.28
N ALA A 206 -11.61 -16.65 -15.95
CA ALA A 206 -11.62 -15.46 -15.11
C ALA A 206 -10.39 -14.57 -15.40
N VAL A 207 -9.20 -15.16 -15.49
CA VAL A 207 -7.97 -14.43 -15.86
C VAL A 207 -8.08 -13.85 -17.27
N ALA A 208 -8.58 -14.61 -18.23
CA ALA A 208 -8.80 -14.12 -19.60
C ALA A 208 -9.78 -12.93 -19.62
N VAL A 209 -10.86 -13.00 -18.86
CA VAL A 209 -11.85 -11.91 -18.73
C VAL A 209 -11.22 -10.67 -18.12
N ILE A 210 -10.43 -10.80 -17.05
CA ILE A 210 -9.71 -9.68 -16.43
C ILE A 210 -8.81 -8.98 -17.47
N VAL A 211 -8.03 -9.75 -18.24
CA VAL A 211 -7.12 -9.19 -19.23
C VAL A 211 -7.89 -8.59 -20.42
N GLN A 212 -8.88 -9.26 -20.94
CA GLN A 212 -9.64 -8.80 -22.12
C GLN A 212 -10.44 -7.52 -21.79
N THR A 213 -11.12 -7.47 -20.66
CA THR A 213 -11.94 -6.33 -20.28
C THR A 213 -11.10 -5.11 -19.82
N ALA A 214 -9.81 -5.31 -19.57
CA ALA A 214 -8.88 -4.20 -19.34
C ALA A 214 -8.68 -3.32 -20.60
N PHE A 215 -8.88 -3.87 -21.78
CA PHE A 215 -8.64 -3.19 -23.06
C PHE A 215 -9.87 -3.12 -23.97
N THR A 216 -10.98 -3.74 -23.59
CA THR A 216 -12.20 -3.77 -24.39
C THR A 216 -13.43 -3.48 -23.56
N SER A 217 -14.37 -2.71 -24.10
CA SER A 217 -15.65 -2.41 -23.45
C SER A 217 -16.71 -3.51 -23.64
N LYS A 218 -16.33 -4.68 -24.13
CA LYS A 218 -17.28 -5.77 -24.38
C LYS A 218 -17.87 -6.29 -23.07
N SER A 219 -19.20 -6.31 -23.01
CA SER A 219 -19.94 -6.98 -21.95
C SER A 219 -19.55 -8.44 -21.89
N VAL A 220 -19.18 -8.92 -20.71
CA VAL A 220 -18.95 -10.35 -20.48
C VAL A 220 -20.31 -11.02 -20.30
N THR A 221 -20.59 -12.06 -21.07
CA THR A 221 -21.80 -12.88 -20.96
C THR A 221 -22.07 -13.29 -19.51
N GLY A 222 -23.23 -12.95 -18.98
CA GLY A 222 -23.61 -13.30 -17.62
C GLY A 222 -23.99 -12.13 -16.70
N GLY A 223 -24.34 -10.97 -17.25
CA GLY A 223 -24.88 -9.84 -16.47
C GLY A 223 -23.85 -8.86 -15.89
N ILE A 224 -22.56 -9.04 -16.20
CA ILE A 224 -21.53 -8.03 -15.91
C ILE A 224 -21.61 -6.96 -17.01
N ALA A 225 -22.12 -5.79 -16.66
CA ALA A 225 -22.19 -4.66 -17.60
C ALA A 225 -20.79 -4.27 -18.07
N GLY A 226 -20.62 -4.12 -19.39
CA GLY A 226 -19.39 -3.55 -19.96
C GLY A 226 -19.24 -2.11 -19.51
N THR A 227 -18.24 -1.84 -18.68
CA THR A 227 -17.88 -0.46 -18.32
C THR A 227 -16.97 0.12 -19.39
N ALA A 228 -16.97 1.45 -19.55
CA ALA A 228 -16.03 2.10 -20.43
C ALA A 228 -14.59 1.76 -19.98
N VAL A 229 -13.72 1.36 -20.93
CA VAL A 229 -12.31 0.99 -20.66
C VAL A 229 -11.61 2.06 -19.80
N MET A 230 -11.88 3.34 -20.09
CA MET A 230 -11.31 4.45 -19.33
C MET A 230 -11.71 4.44 -17.85
N THR A 231 -12.95 4.04 -17.52
CA THR A 231 -13.40 3.89 -16.13
C THR A 231 -12.64 2.75 -15.45
N GLY A 232 -12.48 1.61 -16.12
CA GLY A 232 -11.68 0.48 -15.62
C GLY A 232 -10.23 0.85 -15.35
N ILE A 233 -9.59 1.57 -16.28
CA ILE A 233 -8.23 2.11 -16.13
C ILE A 233 -8.15 3.02 -14.89
N ARG A 234 -9.02 4.04 -14.83
CA ARG A 234 -9.01 5.05 -13.78
C ARG A 234 -9.23 4.44 -12.40
N VAL A 235 -10.26 3.62 -12.26
CA VAL A 235 -10.61 3.02 -10.97
C VAL A 235 -9.56 1.98 -10.56
N GLY A 236 -9.08 1.15 -11.49
CA GLY A 236 -8.05 0.16 -11.22
C GLY A 236 -6.73 0.80 -10.76
N ILE A 237 -6.27 1.85 -11.46
CA ILE A 237 -5.06 2.59 -11.08
C ILE A 237 -5.27 3.28 -9.72
N SER A 238 -6.38 3.98 -9.51
CA SER A 238 -6.67 4.68 -8.25
C SER A 238 -6.67 3.71 -7.07
N LYS A 239 -7.37 2.58 -7.17
CA LYS A 239 -7.44 1.59 -6.09
C LYS A 239 -6.12 0.85 -5.89
N GLY A 240 -5.37 0.57 -6.95
CA GLY A 240 -4.02 0.00 -6.83
C GLY A 240 -3.05 0.93 -6.11
N LEU A 241 -3.01 2.20 -6.48
CA LEU A 241 -2.17 3.21 -5.82
C LEU A 241 -2.58 3.44 -4.36
N PHE A 242 -3.88 3.37 -4.07
CA PHE A 242 -4.38 3.49 -2.71
C PHE A 242 -3.93 2.33 -1.82
N THR A 243 -3.97 1.08 -2.32
CA THR A 243 -3.61 -0.09 -1.51
C THR A 243 -2.11 -0.21 -1.30
N ASN A 244 -1.29 0.00 -2.35
CA ASN A 244 0.15 -0.23 -2.25
C ASN A 244 0.97 0.97 -1.74
N GLU A 245 0.35 2.14 -1.63
CA GLU A 245 0.96 3.38 -1.13
C GLU A 245 2.28 3.80 -1.83
N ALA A 246 2.66 3.15 -2.92
CA ALA A 246 3.90 3.45 -3.64
C ALA A 246 3.86 4.87 -4.25
N GLY A 247 4.84 5.68 -3.93
CA GLY A 247 4.89 7.08 -4.33
C GLY A 247 4.26 8.04 -3.32
N MET A 248 3.62 7.54 -2.26
CA MET A 248 3.01 8.38 -1.22
C MET A 248 4.01 8.79 -0.12
N GLY A 249 5.09 8.02 0.06
CA GLY A 249 6.13 8.30 1.05
C GLY A 249 5.84 7.80 2.46
N SER A 250 4.70 7.14 2.69
CA SER A 250 4.29 6.58 3.99
C SER A 250 5.17 5.41 4.42
N ILE A 251 5.37 4.42 3.55
CA ILE A 251 6.20 3.22 3.80
C ILE A 251 7.65 3.59 4.16
N ALA A 252 8.14 4.68 3.60
CA ALA A 252 9.49 5.18 3.84
C ALA A 252 9.79 5.50 5.31
N MET A 253 8.77 5.85 6.10
CA MET A 253 8.93 6.16 7.52
C MET A 253 9.30 4.93 8.35
N SER A 254 8.69 3.78 8.10
CA SER A 254 9.06 2.52 8.78
C SER A 254 10.43 2.01 8.34
N ALA A 255 10.79 2.21 7.07
CA ALA A 255 12.08 1.80 6.54
C ALA A 255 13.25 2.58 7.16
N ALA A 256 13.04 3.84 7.54
CA ALA A 256 14.07 4.69 8.12
C ALA A 256 14.60 4.19 9.47
N ASP A 257 13.73 3.59 10.31
CA ASP A 257 14.11 3.07 11.64
C ASP A 257 14.62 1.61 11.61
N ALA A 258 14.69 1.00 10.44
CA ALA A 258 15.17 -0.36 10.31
C ALA A 258 16.67 -0.48 10.67
N LYS A 259 17.05 -1.56 11.39
CA LYS A 259 18.45 -1.92 11.71
C LYS A 259 19.19 -2.31 10.45
N THR A 260 19.81 -1.34 9.80
CA THR A 260 20.53 -1.54 8.54
C THR A 260 21.66 -0.54 8.36
N THR A 261 22.73 -0.97 7.71
CA THR A 261 23.82 -0.10 7.23
C THR A 261 23.69 0.23 5.75
N SER A 262 22.79 -0.46 5.02
CA SER A 262 22.67 -0.34 3.58
C SER A 262 21.29 0.16 3.15
N PRO A 263 21.18 1.38 2.62
CA PRO A 263 19.94 1.88 2.02
C PRO A 263 19.40 0.99 0.90
N VAL A 264 20.30 0.39 0.11
CA VAL A 264 19.95 -0.54 -0.98
C VAL A 264 19.28 -1.80 -0.43
N LYS A 265 19.87 -2.44 0.58
CA LYS A 265 19.31 -3.67 1.18
C LYS A 265 17.93 -3.41 1.78
N GLN A 266 17.78 -2.32 2.56
CA GLN A 266 16.49 -2.00 3.13
C GLN A 266 15.46 -1.63 2.07
N GLY A 267 15.85 -0.90 1.03
CA GLY A 267 14.97 -0.62 -0.11
C GLY A 267 14.47 -1.89 -0.79
N ILE A 268 15.35 -2.90 -0.98
CA ILE A 268 14.98 -4.20 -1.56
C ILE A 268 14.03 -4.98 -0.65
N ILE A 269 14.23 -4.94 0.68
CA ILE A 269 13.31 -5.55 1.63
C ILE A 269 11.95 -4.86 1.57
N SER A 270 11.92 -3.53 1.71
CA SER A 270 10.68 -2.76 1.79
C SER A 270 9.83 -2.85 0.51
N MET A 271 10.45 -2.89 -0.68
CA MET A 271 9.70 -3.01 -1.94
C MET A 271 8.93 -4.33 -2.05
N THR A 272 9.30 -5.37 -1.29
CA THR A 272 8.53 -6.62 -1.24
C THR A 272 7.14 -6.42 -0.63
N GLY A 273 6.95 -5.35 0.15
CA GLY A 273 5.63 -4.96 0.67
C GLY A 273 4.62 -4.74 -0.45
N VAL A 274 4.96 -3.96 -1.46
CA VAL A 274 4.10 -3.71 -2.63
C VAL A 274 3.82 -5.00 -3.42
N PHE A 275 4.82 -5.89 -3.50
CA PHE A 275 4.63 -7.20 -4.12
C PHE A 275 3.59 -8.04 -3.38
N TRP A 276 3.70 -8.18 -2.06
CA TRP A 276 2.75 -8.96 -1.27
C TRP A 276 1.36 -8.33 -1.25
N ASP A 277 1.28 -7.01 -1.07
CA ASP A 277 0.02 -6.28 -1.01
C ASP A 277 -0.76 -6.33 -2.35
N THR A 278 -0.16 -5.84 -3.41
CA THR A 278 -0.90 -5.61 -4.66
C THR A 278 -0.74 -6.76 -5.65
N VAL A 279 0.50 -7.25 -5.85
CA VAL A 279 0.72 -8.30 -6.86
C VAL A 279 0.19 -9.64 -6.37
N VAL A 280 0.21 -9.92 -5.06
CA VAL A 280 -0.34 -11.16 -4.49
C VAL A 280 -1.78 -10.95 -4.00
N MET A 281 -1.97 -10.12 -2.97
CA MET A 281 -3.28 -10.02 -2.28
C MET A 281 -4.39 -9.51 -3.20
N CYS A 282 -4.19 -8.37 -3.89
CA CYS A 282 -5.20 -7.82 -4.80
C CYS A 282 -5.46 -8.74 -5.98
N ALA A 283 -4.42 -9.43 -6.49
CA ALA A 283 -4.56 -10.40 -7.57
C ALA A 283 -5.46 -11.57 -7.16
N VAL A 284 -5.14 -12.18 -6.02
CA VAL A 284 -5.88 -13.33 -5.49
C VAL A 284 -7.33 -12.95 -5.20
N THR A 285 -7.57 -11.76 -4.60
CA THR A 285 -8.92 -11.22 -4.38
C THR A 285 -9.68 -11.06 -5.70
N GLY A 286 -9.07 -10.43 -6.69
CA GLY A 286 -9.69 -10.19 -7.99
C GLY A 286 -10.06 -11.50 -8.71
N ILE A 287 -9.16 -12.49 -8.73
CA ILE A 287 -9.40 -13.79 -9.33
C ILE A 287 -10.52 -14.54 -8.57
N THR A 288 -10.52 -14.48 -7.23
CA THR A 288 -11.56 -15.09 -6.40
C THR A 288 -12.94 -14.53 -6.72
N ILE A 289 -13.08 -13.21 -6.77
CA ILE A 289 -14.35 -12.55 -7.07
C ILE A 289 -14.80 -12.89 -8.50
N VAL A 290 -13.93 -12.67 -9.51
CA VAL A 290 -14.31 -12.84 -10.91
C VAL A 290 -14.61 -14.31 -11.24
N SER A 291 -13.85 -15.28 -10.72
CA SER A 291 -14.15 -16.70 -10.91
C SER A 291 -15.49 -17.10 -10.27
N SER A 292 -15.80 -16.54 -9.09
CA SER A 292 -17.07 -16.78 -8.42
C SER A 292 -18.25 -16.15 -9.17
N MET A 293 -18.09 -14.94 -9.71
CA MET A 293 -19.09 -14.26 -10.56
C MET A 293 -19.38 -15.05 -11.83
N LEU A 294 -18.35 -15.58 -12.49
CA LEU A 294 -18.52 -16.38 -13.72
C LEU A 294 -19.19 -17.73 -13.47
N LYS A 295 -19.00 -18.30 -12.29
CA LYS A 295 -19.62 -19.57 -11.92
C LYS A 295 -21.07 -19.42 -11.47
N ASN A 296 -21.42 -18.31 -10.81
CA ASN A 296 -22.72 -18.08 -10.20
C ASN A 296 -23.28 -16.69 -10.60
N PRO A 297 -23.48 -16.36 -11.88
CA PRO A 297 -23.78 -15.00 -12.33
C PRO A 297 -25.07 -14.45 -11.74
N GLU A 298 -26.10 -15.27 -11.59
CA GLU A 298 -27.40 -14.86 -11.04
C GLU A 298 -27.28 -14.37 -9.59
N SER A 299 -26.38 -14.97 -8.81
CA SER A 299 -26.17 -14.63 -7.41
C SER A 299 -25.52 -13.26 -7.20
N TYR A 300 -24.98 -12.66 -8.24
CA TYR A 300 -24.34 -11.36 -8.20
C TYR A 300 -25.20 -10.21 -8.76
N ARG A 301 -26.42 -10.53 -9.23
CA ARG A 301 -27.38 -9.50 -9.63
C ARG A 301 -27.76 -8.64 -8.42
N ASN A 302 -27.67 -7.32 -8.55
CA ASN A 302 -28.04 -6.35 -7.51
C ASN A 302 -27.21 -6.41 -6.20
N ILE A 303 -26.00 -7.01 -6.22
CA ILE A 303 -25.07 -6.95 -5.08
C ILE A 303 -24.42 -5.55 -5.01
N LYS A 304 -24.33 -5.00 -3.80
CA LYS A 304 -23.62 -3.73 -3.57
C LYS A 304 -22.13 -3.87 -3.88
N SER A 305 -21.52 -2.78 -4.33
CA SER A 305 -20.13 -2.76 -4.80
C SER A 305 -19.10 -3.23 -3.76
N ASP A 306 -19.35 -3.00 -2.48
CA ASP A 306 -18.52 -3.38 -1.35
C ASP A 306 -18.70 -4.85 -0.92
N GLN A 307 -19.74 -5.52 -1.40
CA GLN A 307 -20.15 -6.86 -0.96
C GLN A 307 -19.75 -8.01 -1.91
N LEU A 308 -19.09 -7.73 -3.04
CA LEU A 308 -18.73 -8.79 -4.01
C LEU A 308 -17.83 -9.86 -3.40
N CYS A 309 -16.86 -9.48 -2.57
CA CYS A 309 -15.98 -10.42 -1.87
C CYS A 309 -16.76 -11.25 -0.83
N PHE A 310 -17.66 -10.62 -0.05
CA PHE A 310 -18.53 -11.32 0.89
C PHE A 310 -19.37 -12.39 0.17
N LYS A 311 -19.93 -12.03 -0.98
CA LYS A 311 -20.71 -12.98 -1.80
C LYS A 311 -19.85 -14.14 -2.30
N ALA A 312 -18.59 -13.88 -2.69
CA ALA A 312 -17.69 -14.96 -3.08
C ALA A 312 -17.42 -15.93 -1.91
N PHE A 313 -17.18 -15.40 -0.73
CA PHE A 313 -16.91 -16.20 0.47
C PHE A 313 -18.15 -16.96 0.97
N SER A 314 -19.37 -16.47 0.73
CA SER A 314 -20.61 -17.20 1.11
C SER A 314 -20.76 -18.55 0.41
N PHE A 315 -19.98 -18.83 -0.65
CA PHE A 315 -19.98 -20.14 -1.32
C PHE A 315 -19.04 -21.17 -0.69
N MET A 316 -18.39 -20.86 0.43
CA MET A 316 -17.58 -21.84 1.16
C MET A 316 -18.10 -22.02 2.61
N PRO A 317 -17.88 -23.19 3.23
CA PRO A 317 -18.22 -23.40 4.64
C PRO A 317 -17.52 -22.40 5.53
N ALA A 318 -18.23 -21.76 6.44
CA ALA A 318 -17.74 -20.72 7.36
C ALA A 318 -17.06 -19.52 6.67
N GLY A 319 -17.23 -19.35 5.34
CA GLY A 319 -16.50 -18.33 4.58
C GLY A 319 -16.81 -16.90 5.01
N GLU A 320 -18.06 -16.61 5.34
CA GLU A 320 -18.46 -15.29 5.84
C GLU A 320 -17.75 -14.95 7.16
N TRP A 321 -17.58 -15.93 8.06
CA TRP A 321 -16.84 -15.76 9.30
C TRP A 321 -15.34 -15.58 9.06
N ILE A 322 -14.75 -16.37 8.15
CA ILE A 322 -13.34 -16.25 7.75
C ILE A 322 -13.08 -14.84 7.20
N LEU A 323 -13.96 -14.36 6.32
CA LEU A 323 -13.82 -13.02 5.74
C LEU A 323 -14.01 -11.93 6.78
N LEU A 324 -15.02 -12.05 7.66
CA LEU A 324 -15.29 -11.09 8.73
C LEU A 324 -14.09 -10.97 9.67
N ILE A 325 -13.56 -12.09 10.16
CA ILE A 325 -12.39 -12.12 11.03
C ILE A 325 -11.18 -11.50 10.31
N SER A 326 -10.94 -11.89 9.05
CA SER A 326 -9.86 -11.32 8.25
C SER A 326 -10.00 -9.81 8.12
N LEU A 327 -11.20 -9.31 7.87
CA LEU A 327 -11.50 -7.89 7.70
C LEU A 327 -11.23 -7.11 9.00
N VAL A 328 -11.62 -7.66 10.14
CA VAL A 328 -11.35 -7.07 11.45
C VAL A 328 -9.84 -7.02 11.72
N LEU A 329 -9.12 -8.10 11.44
CA LEU A 329 -7.67 -8.15 11.64
C LEU A 329 -6.92 -7.19 10.70
N PHE A 330 -7.31 -7.14 9.41
CA PHE A 330 -6.72 -6.22 8.43
C PHE A 330 -6.89 -4.79 8.85
N ALA A 331 -8.08 -4.48 9.23
CA ALA A 331 -8.46 -3.18 9.62
C ALA A 331 -7.74 -2.75 10.90
N PHE A 332 -7.62 -3.61 11.91
CA PHE A 332 -6.84 -3.37 13.12
C PHE A 332 -5.34 -3.15 12.81
N ALA A 333 -4.77 -3.95 11.91
CA ALA A 333 -3.40 -3.77 11.43
C ALA A 333 -3.20 -2.41 10.78
N THR A 334 -4.14 -1.97 9.92
CA THR A 334 -4.08 -0.68 9.25
C THR A 334 -4.14 0.50 10.23
N ILE A 335 -4.98 0.44 11.26
CA ILE A 335 -4.99 1.47 12.33
C ILE A 335 -3.60 1.57 12.97
N ILE A 336 -3.02 0.45 13.37
CA ILE A 336 -1.71 0.41 14.02
C ILE A 336 -0.63 0.97 13.10
N GLY A 337 -0.61 0.55 11.83
CA GLY A 337 0.38 1.01 10.85
C GLY A 337 0.29 2.52 10.56
N TRP A 338 -0.92 3.03 10.38
CA TRP A 338 -1.14 4.45 10.11
C TRP A 338 -0.99 5.34 11.34
N SER A 339 -1.30 4.84 12.55
CA SER A 339 -0.97 5.53 13.81
C SER A 339 0.53 5.80 13.90
N TYR A 340 1.36 4.80 13.59
CA TYR A 340 2.81 4.94 13.55
C TYR A 340 3.28 6.00 12.54
N TYR A 341 2.71 6.05 11.33
CA TYR A 341 3.07 7.06 10.33
C TYR A 341 2.68 8.47 10.78
N GLY A 342 1.51 8.61 11.37
CA GLY A 342 1.07 9.87 11.93
C GLY A 342 1.91 10.33 13.11
N GLU A 343 2.34 9.42 14.00
CA GLU A 343 3.29 9.71 15.08
C GLU A 343 4.64 10.21 14.55
N CYS A 344 5.16 9.58 13.49
CA CYS A 344 6.40 10.03 12.84
C CYS A 344 6.26 11.46 12.30
N ALA A 345 5.12 11.79 11.69
CA ALA A 345 4.85 13.10 11.14
C ALA A 345 4.57 14.14 12.24
N ALA A 346 3.79 13.80 13.26
CA ALA A 346 3.52 14.68 14.40
C ALA A 346 4.80 14.97 15.20
N GLY A 347 5.65 13.97 15.41
CA GLY A 347 6.95 14.12 16.04
C GLY A 347 7.90 15.04 15.24
N TYR A 348 7.83 14.98 13.90
CA TYR A 348 8.57 15.92 13.05
C TYR A 348 8.06 17.36 13.16
N LEU A 349 6.74 17.55 13.24
CA LEU A 349 6.11 18.89 13.29
C LEU A 349 6.21 19.55 14.66
N PHE A 350 5.96 18.79 15.73
CA PHE A 350 5.70 19.33 17.07
C PHE A 350 6.59 18.73 18.17
N GLY A 351 7.53 17.84 17.82
CA GLY A 351 8.36 17.13 18.78
C GLY A 351 7.62 16.09 19.61
N GLU A 352 8.22 15.62 20.71
CA GLU A 352 7.68 14.53 21.54
C GLU A 352 6.31 14.84 22.16
N LYS A 353 6.12 16.06 22.66
CA LYS A 353 4.81 16.50 23.20
C LYS A 353 3.70 16.48 22.15
N GLY A 354 4.04 16.72 20.89
CA GLY A 354 3.09 16.66 19.79
C GLY A 354 2.61 15.24 19.50
N ILE A 355 3.43 14.23 19.79
CA ILE A 355 3.04 12.82 19.63
C ILE A 355 1.92 12.46 20.61
N GLU A 356 2.01 12.87 21.88
CA GLU A 356 0.98 12.59 22.87
C GLU A 356 -0.38 13.20 22.49
N ILE A 357 -0.36 14.47 22.07
CA ILE A 357 -1.56 15.17 21.61
C ILE A 357 -2.13 14.49 20.35
N TYR A 358 -1.27 14.12 19.39
CA TYR A 358 -1.67 13.40 18.20
C TYR A 358 -2.35 12.07 18.53
N GLN A 359 -1.80 11.27 19.44
CA GLN A 359 -2.37 9.98 19.85
C GLN A 359 -3.78 10.14 20.43
N LEU A 360 -3.98 11.15 21.28
CA LEU A 360 -5.32 11.44 21.83
C LEU A 360 -6.32 11.80 20.73
N ILE A 361 -5.94 12.70 19.81
CA ILE A 361 -6.79 13.08 18.68
C ILE A 361 -7.04 11.88 17.76
N PHE A 362 -6.03 11.04 17.53
CA PHE A 362 -6.16 9.84 16.69
C PHE A 362 -7.21 8.88 17.24
N ILE A 363 -7.23 8.62 18.54
CA ILE A 363 -8.26 7.78 19.19
C ILE A 363 -9.66 8.35 18.96
N VAL A 364 -9.82 9.67 19.15
CA VAL A 364 -11.11 10.34 18.90
C VAL A 364 -11.53 10.22 17.44
N THR A 365 -10.60 10.38 16.49
CA THR A 365 -10.89 10.27 15.06
C THR A 365 -11.19 8.84 14.63
N VAL A 366 -10.59 7.82 15.26
CA VAL A 366 -10.98 6.41 15.08
C VAL A 366 -12.44 6.20 15.46
N TYR A 367 -12.87 6.72 16.59
CA TYR A 367 -14.28 6.65 17.01
C TYR A 367 -15.22 7.39 16.04
N LEU A 368 -14.88 8.63 15.67
CA LEU A 368 -15.68 9.42 14.74
C LEU A 368 -15.79 8.74 13.38
N GLY A 369 -14.71 8.13 12.88
CA GLY A 369 -14.72 7.38 11.63
C GLY A 369 -15.67 6.18 11.64
N ALA A 370 -15.86 5.53 12.79
CA ALA A 370 -16.79 4.41 12.94
C ALA A 370 -18.28 4.83 12.81
N VAL A 371 -18.58 6.09 13.09
CA VAL A 371 -19.96 6.62 13.00
C VAL A 371 -20.22 7.40 11.71
N MET A 372 -19.19 7.75 10.95
CA MET A 372 -19.31 8.43 9.65
C MET A 372 -19.67 7.45 8.53
N SER A 373 -20.23 7.97 7.43
CA SER A 373 -20.47 7.13 6.26
C SER A 373 -19.14 6.71 5.60
N LEU A 374 -19.07 5.47 5.17
CA LEU A 374 -17.90 4.88 4.50
C LEU A 374 -17.43 5.72 3.31
N GLU A 375 -18.36 6.26 2.52
CA GLU A 375 -18.09 7.13 1.37
C GLU A 375 -17.36 8.43 1.76
N THR A 376 -17.81 9.07 2.85
CA THR A 376 -17.19 10.32 3.33
C THR A 376 -15.77 10.08 3.78
N VAL A 377 -15.57 9.01 4.51
CA VAL A 377 -14.26 8.68 5.08
C VAL A 377 -13.26 8.29 3.99
N TRP A 378 -13.66 7.43 3.05
CA TRP A 378 -12.83 7.10 1.90
C TRP A 378 -12.51 8.34 1.06
N GLY A 379 -13.48 9.24 0.87
CA GLY A 379 -13.25 10.48 0.14
C GLY A 379 -12.18 11.37 0.78
N ILE A 380 -12.22 11.53 2.10
CA ILE A 380 -11.23 12.31 2.85
C ILE A 380 -9.85 11.65 2.77
N ALA A 381 -9.79 10.35 3.01
CA ALA A 381 -8.55 9.57 2.96
C ALA A 381 -7.87 9.64 1.58
N ASP A 382 -8.63 9.44 0.51
CA ASP A 382 -8.15 9.52 -0.87
C ASP A 382 -7.57 10.90 -1.22
N ILE A 383 -8.17 11.98 -0.72
CA ILE A 383 -7.69 13.35 -0.94
C ILE A 383 -6.31 13.55 -0.31
N PHE A 384 -6.17 13.26 0.98
CA PHE A 384 -4.91 13.51 1.68
C PHE A 384 -3.78 12.61 1.17
N ASN A 385 -4.07 11.34 0.88
CA ASN A 385 -3.10 10.42 0.28
C ASN A 385 -2.60 10.92 -1.07
N SER A 386 -3.51 11.37 -1.91
CA SER A 386 -3.18 11.90 -3.24
C SER A 386 -2.27 13.12 -3.15
N LEU A 387 -2.57 14.02 -2.22
CA LEU A 387 -1.78 15.23 -2.02
C LEU A 387 -0.39 14.92 -1.42
N MET A 388 -0.24 13.88 -0.58
CA MET A 388 1.06 13.43 -0.06
C MET A 388 1.99 12.96 -1.18
N ALA A 389 1.47 12.35 -2.23
CA ALA A 389 2.27 11.83 -3.33
C ALA A 389 3.08 12.93 -4.04
N VAL A 390 2.54 14.12 -4.19
CA VAL A 390 3.18 15.21 -4.96
C VAL A 390 4.54 15.62 -4.36
N PRO A 391 4.65 16.03 -3.07
CA PRO A 391 5.94 16.38 -2.49
C PRO A 391 6.90 15.19 -2.39
N ASN A 392 6.42 13.98 -2.17
CA ASN A 392 7.27 12.80 -2.15
C ASN A 392 7.88 12.52 -3.53
N ILE A 393 7.07 12.46 -4.58
CA ILE A 393 7.55 12.25 -5.96
C ILE A 393 8.54 13.34 -6.37
N LEU A 394 8.29 14.60 -5.97
CA LEU A 394 9.23 15.68 -6.21
C LEU A 394 10.61 15.35 -5.61
N SER A 395 10.66 14.86 -4.37
CA SER A 395 11.92 14.47 -3.72
C SER A 395 12.63 13.34 -4.47
N LEU A 396 11.89 12.31 -4.91
CA LEU A 396 12.42 11.17 -5.65
C LEU A 396 13.01 11.60 -7.00
N LEU A 397 12.30 12.43 -7.75
CA LEU A 397 12.74 12.90 -9.07
C LEU A 397 13.95 13.84 -8.98
N LEU A 398 14.02 14.70 -7.96
CA LEU A 398 15.17 15.57 -7.75
C LEU A 398 16.41 14.76 -7.36
N LEU A 399 16.27 13.71 -6.55
CA LEU A 399 17.38 12.86 -6.08
C LEU A 399 17.59 11.59 -6.93
N ARG A 400 16.93 11.47 -8.09
CA ARG A 400 17.00 10.28 -8.94
C ARG A 400 18.43 9.85 -9.30
N LYS A 401 19.35 10.80 -9.49
CA LYS A 401 20.76 10.49 -9.82
C LYS A 401 21.47 9.75 -8.68
N VAL A 402 21.19 10.10 -7.42
CA VAL A 402 21.74 9.43 -6.22
C VAL A 402 21.23 8.02 -6.13
N ILE A 403 19.90 7.83 -6.24
CA ILE A 403 19.25 6.53 -6.20
C ILE A 403 19.84 5.59 -7.25
N ILE A 404 19.91 6.04 -8.51
CA ILE A 404 20.38 5.23 -9.63
C ILE A 404 21.87 4.88 -9.45
N ARG A 405 22.72 5.86 -9.13
CA ARG A 405 24.18 5.66 -9.00
C ARG A 405 24.52 4.66 -7.92
N GLU A 406 23.93 4.80 -6.72
CA GLU A 406 24.23 3.91 -5.59
C GLU A 406 23.67 2.51 -5.82
N THR A 407 22.47 2.37 -6.41
CA THR A 407 21.91 1.07 -6.78
C THR A 407 22.76 0.32 -7.82
N VAL A 408 23.26 1.04 -8.83
CA VAL A 408 24.14 0.45 -9.85
C VAL A 408 25.48 0.05 -9.25
N SER A 409 26.04 0.87 -8.33
CA SER A 409 27.30 0.56 -7.64
C SER A 409 27.15 -0.70 -6.77
N ASP A 410 26.04 -0.85 -6.05
CA ASP A 410 25.75 -2.06 -5.24
C ASP A 410 25.68 -3.31 -6.13
N ARG A 411 25.01 -3.23 -7.28
CA ARG A 411 24.96 -4.36 -8.23
C ARG A 411 26.35 -4.79 -8.71
N LYS A 412 27.22 -3.83 -9.02
CA LYS A 412 28.59 -4.13 -9.44
C LYS A 412 29.40 -4.81 -8.34
N LYS A 413 29.25 -4.37 -7.09
CA LYS A 413 29.94 -4.96 -5.93
C LYS A 413 29.50 -6.39 -5.66
N ASN A 414 28.20 -6.67 -5.83
CA ASN A 414 27.61 -7.97 -5.53
C ASN A 414 27.54 -8.91 -6.77
N ALA A 415 28.06 -8.49 -7.93
CA ALA A 415 28.13 -9.34 -9.11
C ALA A 415 29.21 -10.45 -8.92
N PRO A 416 28.96 -11.69 -9.39
CA PRO A 416 29.99 -12.73 -9.43
C PRO A 416 31.24 -12.24 -10.17
N GLU A 417 32.41 -12.70 -9.73
CA GLU A 417 33.71 -12.26 -10.30
C GLU A 417 33.78 -12.40 -11.83
N SER A 418 33.16 -13.43 -12.39
CA SER A 418 33.03 -13.65 -13.84
C SER A 418 32.29 -12.55 -14.59
N LYS A 419 31.48 -11.70 -13.91
CA LYS A 419 30.76 -10.55 -14.51
C LYS A 419 31.36 -9.19 -14.14
N ARG A 420 32.47 -9.15 -13.39
CA ARG A 420 33.18 -7.91 -13.03
C ARG A 420 34.20 -7.47 -14.08
N LEU A 421 34.58 -8.39 -14.95
CA LEU A 421 35.62 -8.21 -15.96
C LEU A 421 35.09 -7.90 -17.38
N LEU A 422 33.78 -7.82 -17.55
CA LEU A 422 33.09 -7.34 -18.74
C LEU A 422 32.36 -6.00 -18.45
#